data_a4be78d3d25e93ed173ffb66ac07fce2
#
_entry.id   a4be78d3d25e93ed173ffb66ac07fce2
#
_cell.length_a   1.000
_cell.length_b   1.000
_cell.length_c   1.000
_cell.angle_alpha   90.00
_cell.angle_beta   90.00
_cell.angle_gamma   90.00
#
_symmetry.space_group_name_H-M   'P 1'
#
loop_
_entity.id
_entity.type
_entity.pdbx_description
1 polymer ?
#
loop_
_entity_poly.entity_id
_entity_poly.type
_entity_poly.pdbx_seq_one_letter_code
_entity_poly.pdbx_strand_id
1 'polypeptide(L)'
;MEKTTESGTVTEETGNYLQLFLYRAPKKNHDAIVQNQKQFVPWFKKHGARIEYYQLGKSETQAAVDSTKQSGMDVMDSIDKAISTDEDEEVWIEQQYFRDYKHCEDVYSKMMQDKSIEPIGTEFFGLITQGKKMITGGFHRLGG
;
A
#
# COMPACT_ATOMS: atom_id res chain seq x y z
N MET A 1 29.14 4.87 12.39
CA MET A 1 28.70 5.02 12.24
C MET A 1 28.00 5.21 11.98
N GLU A 2 27.65 5.02 12.02
CA GLU A 2 27.05 5.10 11.99
C GLU A 2 26.31 5.36 11.48
N LYS A 3 26.06 5.50 11.49
CA LYS A 3 25.34 5.69 11.13
C LYS A 3 24.98 5.91 10.18
N THR A 4 25.29 5.77 9.97
CA THR A 4 25.00 5.90 9.20
C THR A 4 24.60 5.87 8.29
N THR A 5 24.70 5.57 8.09
CA THR A 5 24.27 5.41 7.36
C THR A 5 23.56 5.23 6.88
N GLU A 6 23.74 4.86 6.82
CA GLU A 6 23.03 4.88 6.30
C GLU A 6 21.97 4.28 5.75
N SER A 7 22.01 4.00 5.00
CA SER A 7 20.72 3.89 4.36
C SER A 7 20.22 2.45 4.39
N GLY A 8 21.10 1.48 4.20
CA GLY A 8 20.76 0.06 4.32
C GLY A 8 20.20 -0.29 5.69
N THR A 9 20.85 0.22 6.71
CA THR A 9 20.43 -0.03 8.10
C THR A 9 19.03 0.50 8.36
N VAL A 10 18.75 1.73 7.89
CA VAL A 10 17.43 2.33 8.07
C VAL A 10 16.37 1.50 7.36
N THR A 11 16.68 1.02 6.15
CA THR A 11 15.75 0.20 5.36
C THR A 11 15.44 -1.12 6.08
N GLU A 12 16.46 -1.76 6.64
CA GLU A 12 16.27 -3.00 7.39
C GLU A 12 15.39 -2.78 8.62
N GLU A 13 15.63 -1.68 9.34
CA GLU A 13 14.84 -1.36 10.51
C GLU A 13 13.38 -1.11 10.16
N THR A 14 13.14 -0.46 9.04
CA THR A 14 11.78 -0.12 8.65
C THR A 14 11.07 -1.25 7.91
N GLY A 15 11.55 -2.46 8.02
CA GLY A 15 10.90 -3.59 7.36
C GLY A 15 10.29 -4.60 8.32
N ASN A 16 10.32 -4.35 9.61
CA ASN A 16 9.88 -5.34 10.58
C ASN A 16 8.37 -5.37 10.80
N TYR A 17 7.68 -4.27 10.50
CA TYR A 17 6.22 -4.23 10.53
C TYR A 17 5.73 -3.56 9.25
N LEU A 18 4.72 -4.15 8.64
CA LEU A 18 4.13 -3.69 7.39
C LEU A 18 2.63 -3.50 7.57
N GLN A 19 2.13 -2.31 7.25
CA GLN A 19 0.69 -2.09 7.13
C GLN A 19 0.35 -2.04 5.65
N LEU A 20 -0.52 -2.93 5.21
CA LEU A 20 -0.93 -3.02 3.82
C LEU A 20 -2.35 -2.49 3.66
N PHE A 21 -2.57 -1.70 2.62
CA PHE A 21 -3.90 -1.23 2.23
C PHE A 21 -4.15 -1.62 0.79
N LEU A 22 -5.33 -2.16 0.53
CA LEU A 22 -5.76 -2.54 -0.80
C LEU A 22 -7.04 -1.78 -1.11
N TYR A 23 -7.10 -1.11 -2.27
CA TYR A 23 -8.29 -0.33 -2.60
C TYR A 23 -8.53 -0.33 -4.10
N ARG A 24 -9.74 0.04 -4.48
CA ARG A 24 -10.16 0.18 -5.88
C ARG A 24 -10.38 1.65 -6.17
N ALA A 25 -10.11 2.06 -7.41
CA ALA A 25 -10.32 3.44 -7.84
C ALA A 25 -10.69 3.47 -9.32
N PRO A 26 -11.53 4.41 -9.74
CA PRO A 26 -11.84 4.57 -11.16
C PRO A 26 -10.57 4.84 -11.96
N LYS A 27 -10.46 4.23 -13.13
CA LYS A 27 -9.30 4.43 -14.02
C LYS A 27 -9.07 5.90 -14.33
N LYS A 28 -10.14 6.67 -14.44
CA LYS A 28 -10.05 8.10 -14.75
C LYS A 28 -9.29 8.89 -13.68
N ASN A 29 -9.18 8.36 -12.47
CA ASN A 29 -8.50 9.02 -11.37
C ASN A 29 -7.03 8.59 -11.24
N HIS A 30 -6.52 7.79 -12.17
CA HIS A 30 -5.16 7.24 -12.09
C HIS A 30 -4.10 8.31 -11.84
N ASP A 31 -4.04 9.32 -12.70
CA ASP A 31 -3.00 10.35 -12.58
C ASP A 31 -3.14 11.16 -11.31
N ALA A 32 -4.38 11.46 -10.90
CA ALA A 32 -4.62 12.20 -9.67
C ALA A 32 -4.16 11.41 -8.45
N ILE A 33 -4.37 10.09 -8.45
CA ILE A 33 -3.91 9.23 -7.36
C ILE A 33 -2.39 9.21 -7.30
N VAL A 34 -1.72 9.07 -8.45
CA VAL A 34 -0.26 9.08 -8.51
C VAL A 34 0.27 10.37 -7.89
N GLN A 35 -0.28 11.52 -8.27
CA GLN A 35 0.16 12.80 -7.75
C GLN A 35 -0.13 12.95 -6.25
N ASN A 36 -1.29 12.48 -5.82
CA ASN A 36 -1.67 12.52 -4.41
C ASN A 36 -0.72 11.68 -3.57
N GLN A 37 -0.47 10.44 -3.98
CA GLN A 37 0.35 9.51 -3.21
C GLN A 37 1.81 9.98 -3.10
N LYS A 38 2.33 10.63 -4.13
CA LYS A 38 3.69 11.17 -4.09
C LYS A 38 3.92 12.14 -2.93
N GLN A 39 2.88 12.80 -2.48
CA GLN A 39 2.98 13.77 -1.41
C GLN A 39 3.19 13.11 -0.04
N PHE A 40 2.80 11.84 0.10
CA PHE A 40 3.00 11.10 1.35
C PHE A 40 4.43 10.61 1.51
N VAL A 41 5.15 10.37 0.42
CA VAL A 41 6.48 9.77 0.48
C VAL A 41 7.45 10.55 1.38
N PRO A 42 7.65 11.86 1.18
CA PRO A 42 8.58 12.60 2.04
C PRO A 42 8.08 12.70 3.47
N TRP A 43 6.78 12.74 3.69
CA TRP A 43 6.23 12.80 5.04
C TRP A 43 6.56 11.52 5.82
N PHE A 44 6.37 10.36 5.21
CA PHE A 44 6.71 9.08 5.84
C PHE A 44 8.20 8.97 6.11
N LYS A 45 9.00 9.37 5.13
CA LYS A 45 10.46 9.34 5.26
C LYS A 45 10.93 10.22 6.43
N LYS A 46 10.35 11.38 6.58
CA LYS A 46 10.65 12.30 7.68
C LYS A 46 10.43 11.65 9.05
N HIS A 47 9.47 10.73 9.13
CA HIS A 47 9.14 10.05 10.38
C HIS A 47 9.75 8.65 10.47
N GLY A 48 10.76 8.37 9.67
CA GLY A 48 11.52 7.12 9.74
C GLY A 48 10.81 5.92 9.15
N ALA A 49 9.78 6.16 8.36
CA ALA A 49 9.00 5.09 7.72
C ALA A 49 9.19 5.14 6.21
N ARG A 50 8.64 4.15 5.52
CA ARG A 50 8.69 4.09 4.06
C ARG A 50 7.32 3.71 3.54
N ILE A 51 6.95 4.27 2.41
CA ILE A 51 5.67 3.99 1.76
C ILE A 51 5.93 3.66 0.30
N GLU A 52 5.28 2.61 -0.19
CA GLU A 52 5.33 2.20 -1.59
C GLU A 52 3.92 1.87 -2.05
N TYR A 53 3.64 2.08 -3.33
CA TYR A 53 2.33 1.74 -3.87
C TYR A 53 2.49 1.09 -5.23
N TYR A 54 1.58 0.16 -5.51
CA TYR A 54 1.60 -0.65 -6.71
C TYR A 54 0.20 -0.77 -7.26
N GLN A 55 0.10 -0.83 -8.57
CA GLN A 55 -1.16 -1.10 -9.25
C GLN A 55 -1.18 -2.56 -9.67
N LEU A 56 -2.33 -3.21 -9.46
CA LEU A 56 -2.50 -4.61 -9.86
C LEU A 56 -2.42 -4.75 -11.38
N GLY A 57 -1.58 -5.67 -11.84
CA GLY A 57 -1.58 -6.09 -13.23
C GLY A 57 -2.65 -7.17 -13.39
N LYS A 58 -3.81 -6.79 -13.92
CA LYS A 58 -4.94 -7.71 -14.02
C LYS A 58 -4.65 -8.87 -14.95
N SER A 59 -4.08 -8.60 -16.12
CA SER A 59 -3.78 -9.65 -17.08
C SER A 59 -2.66 -10.57 -16.62
N GLU A 60 -1.63 -10.01 -16.01
CA GLU A 60 -0.52 -10.79 -15.45
C GLU A 60 -1.03 -11.70 -14.34
N THR A 61 -1.93 -11.20 -13.50
CA THR A 61 -2.51 -11.97 -12.40
C THR A 61 -3.37 -13.11 -12.94
N GLN A 62 -4.22 -12.82 -13.94
CA GLN A 62 -5.06 -13.84 -14.53
C GLN A 62 -4.22 -14.92 -15.20
N ALA A 63 -3.11 -14.55 -15.84
CA ALA A 63 -2.20 -15.53 -16.45
C ALA A 63 -1.64 -16.49 -15.40
N ALA A 64 -1.30 -15.99 -14.21
CA ALA A 64 -0.79 -16.84 -13.14
C ALA A 64 -1.88 -17.81 -12.64
N VAL A 65 -3.10 -17.33 -12.49
CA VAL A 65 -4.22 -18.18 -12.09
C VAL A 65 -4.46 -19.27 -13.12
N ASP A 66 -4.50 -18.90 -14.40
CA ASP A 66 -4.76 -19.85 -15.50
C ASP A 66 -3.64 -20.90 -15.60
N SER A 67 -2.38 -20.48 -15.46
CA SER A 67 -1.25 -21.39 -15.52
C SER A 67 -1.31 -22.44 -14.41
N THR A 68 -1.67 -22.03 -13.20
CA THR A 68 -1.80 -22.95 -12.07
C THR A 68 -2.94 -23.92 -12.30
N LYS A 69 -4.06 -23.43 -12.82
CA LYS A 69 -5.22 -24.27 -13.13
C LYS A 69 -4.87 -25.32 -14.19
N GLN A 70 -4.11 -24.94 -15.21
CA GLN A 70 -3.66 -25.85 -16.25
C GLN A 70 -2.77 -26.96 -15.70
N SER A 71 -2.07 -26.71 -14.60
CA SER A 71 -1.26 -27.71 -13.92
C SER A 71 -2.10 -28.65 -13.05
N GLY A 72 -3.42 -28.52 -13.06
CA GLY A 72 -4.30 -29.35 -12.26
C GLY A 72 -4.57 -28.81 -10.87
N MET A 73 -4.13 -27.57 -10.56
CA MET A 73 -4.32 -26.97 -9.25
C MET A 73 -5.19 -25.72 -9.34
N ASP A 74 -6.46 -25.89 -8.95
CA ASP A 74 -7.41 -24.79 -8.93
C ASP A 74 -7.49 -24.24 -7.50
N VAL A 75 -6.45 -23.51 -7.09
CA VAL A 75 -6.26 -23.07 -5.71
C VAL A 75 -6.09 -21.56 -5.57
N MET A 76 -6.18 -20.79 -6.66
CA MET A 76 -5.97 -19.35 -6.62
C MET A 76 -7.08 -18.59 -7.31
N ASP A 77 -7.48 -17.48 -6.71
CA ASP A 77 -8.34 -16.48 -7.34
C ASP A 77 -7.54 -15.22 -7.56
N SER A 78 -7.87 -14.49 -8.62
CA SER A 78 -7.27 -13.17 -8.81
C SER A 78 -7.86 -12.19 -7.81
N ILE A 79 -7.02 -11.24 -7.38
CA ILE A 79 -7.45 -10.22 -6.40
C ILE A 79 -8.64 -9.43 -6.93
N ASP A 80 -8.58 -8.99 -8.19
CA ASP A 80 -9.64 -8.15 -8.75
C ASP A 80 -10.99 -8.83 -8.76
N LYS A 81 -11.04 -10.14 -9.01
CA LYS A 81 -12.29 -10.90 -8.97
C LYS A 81 -12.73 -11.14 -7.54
N ALA A 82 -11.80 -11.47 -6.66
CA ALA A 82 -12.12 -11.76 -5.27
C ALA A 82 -12.75 -10.58 -4.55
N ILE A 83 -12.42 -9.35 -4.95
CA ILE A 83 -12.97 -8.15 -4.32
C ILE A 83 -14.01 -7.45 -5.20
N SER A 84 -14.52 -8.12 -6.22
CA SER A 84 -15.60 -7.60 -7.09
C SER A 84 -15.23 -6.25 -7.72
N THR A 85 -14.13 -6.26 -8.45
CA THR A 85 -13.64 -5.06 -9.15
C THR A 85 -14.37 -4.89 -10.48
N ASP A 86 -14.81 -3.66 -10.78
CA ASP A 86 -15.44 -3.34 -12.05
C ASP A 86 -14.40 -3.14 -13.14
N GLU A 87 -14.81 -3.23 -14.40
CA GLU A 87 -13.88 -3.10 -15.54
C GLU A 87 -13.23 -1.71 -15.61
N ASP A 88 -13.94 -0.67 -15.17
CA ASP A 88 -13.42 0.69 -15.20
C ASP A 88 -12.65 1.05 -13.93
N GLU A 89 -12.39 0.08 -13.06
CA GLU A 89 -11.61 0.30 -11.85
C GLU A 89 -10.22 -0.29 -11.98
N GLU A 90 -9.28 0.35 -11.27
CA GLU A 90 -7.96 -0.19 -11.00
C GLU A 90 -7.90 -0.63 -9.55
N VAL A 91 -7.06 -1.63 -9.29
CA VAL A 91 -6.79 -2.09 -7.93
C VAL A 91 -5.38 -1.65 -7.56
N TRP A 92 -5.26 -1.07 -6.39
CA TRP A 92 -3.99 -0.56 -5.88
C TRP A 92 -3.68 -1.17 -4.53
N ILE A 93 -2.39 -1.32 -4.24
CA ILE A 93 -1.96 -1.58 -2.88
C ILE A 93 -0.98 -0.49 -2.46
N GLU A 94 -1.06 -0.16 -1.18
CA GLU A 94 -0.13 0.74 -0.52
C GLU A 94 0.50 -0.03 0.62
N GLN A 95 1.83 -0.02 0.70
CA GLN A 95 2.56 -0.72 1.75
C GLN A 95 3.34 0.29 2.54
N GLN A 96 3.11 0.32 3.84
CA GLN A 96 3.77 1.23 4.76
C GLN A 96 4.67 0.40 5.67
N TYR A 97 5.95 0.73 5.70
CA TYR A 97 6.97 -0.05 6.38
C TYR A 97 7.47 0.70 7.60
N PHE A 98 7.47 0.02 8.75
CA PHE A 98 7.85 0.58 10.03
C PHE A 98 8.89 -0.30 10.71
N ARG A 99 9.63 0.26 11.70
CA ARG A 99 10.59 -0.51 12.48
C ARG A 99 9.90 -1.63 13.27
N ASP A 100 8.74 -1.29 13.83
CA ASP A 100 7.91 -2.21 14.61
C ASP A 100 6.51 -1.62 14.74
N TYR A 101 5.63 -2.31 15.42
CA TYR A 101 4.25 -1.84 15.57
C TYR A 101 4.18 -0.54 16.37
N LYS A 102 5.02 -0.39 17.40
CA LYS A 102 5.04 0.84 18.21
C LYS A 102 5.39 2.05 17.35
N HIS A 103 6.35 1.89 16.44
CA HIS A 103 6.71 2.95 15.50
C HIS A 103 5.52 3.31 14.60
N CYS A 104 4.79 2.30 14.15
CA CYS A 104 3.59 2.52 13.35
C CYS A 104 2.56 3.37 14.12
N GLU A 105 2.31 3.02 15.37
CA GLU A 105 1.39 3.79 16.22
C GLU A 105 1.85 5.24 16.36
N ASP A 106 3.15 5.44 16.59
CA ASP A 106 3.70 6.78 16.75
C ASP A 106 3.54 7.61 15.48
N VAL A 107 3.80 7.00 14.32
CA VAL A 107 3.67 7.69 13.03
C VAL A 107 2.22 8.09 12.78
N TYR A 108 1.28 7.18 13.04
CA TYR A 108 -0.14 7.47 12.84
C TYR A 108 -0.63 8.55 13.80
N SER A 109 -0.14 8.54 15.04
CA SER A 109 -0.47 9.58 16.00
C SER A 109 -0.03 10.96 15.50
N LYS A 110 1.19 11.04 14.94
CA LYS A 110 1.70 12.28 14.36
C LYS A 110 0.91 12.70 13.14
N MET A 111 0.49 11.74 12.32
CA MET A 111 -0.32 12.03 11.14
C MET A 111 -1.65 12.68 11.52
N MET A 112 -2.29 12.18 12.56
CA MET A 112 -3.57 12.71 13.02
C MET A 112 -3.44 14.13 13.59
N GLN A 113 -2.24 14.51 14.02
CA GLN A 113 -1.99 15.83 14.59
C GLN A 113 -1.45 16.83 13.56
N ASP A 114 -1.04 16.37 12.39
CA ASP A 114 -0.39 17.19 11.38
C ASP A 114 -1.41 17.75 10.41
N LYS A 115 -1.74 19.03 10.59
CA LYS A 115 -2.74 19.69 9.74
C LYS A 115 -2.29 19.83 8.29
N SER A 116 -0.98 19.78 8.03
CA SER A 116 -0.48 19.94 6.67
C SER A 116 -0.76 18.74 5.79
N ILE A 117 -0.93 17.55 6.38
CA ILE A 117 -1.19 16.33 5.60
C ILE A 117 -2.67 16.02 5.50
N GLU A 118 -3.50 16.64 6.32
CA GLU A 118 -4.93 16.38 6.35
C GLU A 118 -5.62 16.59 4.99
N PRO A 119 -5.37 17.70 4.27
CA PRO A 119 -5.99 17.90 2.96
C PRO A 119 -5.60 16.83 1.94
N ILE A 120 -4.37 16.32 2.03
CA ILE A 120 -3.88 15.28 1.13
C ILE A 120 -4.65 13.99 1.37
N GLY A 121 -4.86 13.62 2.63
CA GLY A 121 -5.65 12.45 2.98
C GLY A 121 -7.11 12.58 2.56
N THR A 122 -7.69 13.75 2.76
CA THR A 122 -9.06 14.01 2.34
C THR A 122 -9.21 13.87 0.83
N GLU A 123 -8.26 14.43 0.07
CA GLU A 123 -8.26 14.30 -1.37
C GLU A 123 -8.19 12.83 -1.79
N PHE A 124 -7.31 12.06 -1.15
CA PHE A 124 -7.15 10.65 -1.46
C PHE A 124 -8.48 9.89 -1.33
N PHE A 125 -9.18 10.10 -0.20
CA PHE A 125 -10.44 9.40 0.02
C PHE A 125 -11.51 9.80 -0.98
N GLY A 126 -11.39 10.96 -1.62
CA GLY A 126 -12.29 11.35 -2.69
C GLY A 126 -11.96 10.76 -4.04
N LEU A 127 -10.75 10.22 -4.20
CA LEU A 127 -10.28 9.66 -5.47
C LEU A 127 -10.54 8.15 -5.61
N ILE A 128 -10.67 7.45 -4.50
CA ILE A 128 -10.94 6.00 -4.52
C ILE A 128 -12.43 5.76 -4.75
N THR A 129 -12.77 4.53 -5.11
CA THR A 129 -14.16 4.17 -5.38
C THR A 129 -15.02 4.33 -4.12
N GLN A 130 -16.07 5.13 -4.23
CA GLN A 130 -16.99 5.35 -3.11
C GLN A 130 -17.89 4.14 -2.93
N GLY A 131 -18.19 3.80 -1.68
CA GLY A 131 -19.05 2.68 -1.37
C GLY A 131 -18.36 1.33 -1.31
N LYS A 132 -17.07 1.27 -1.63
CA LYS A 132 -16.27 0.05 -1.53
C LYS A 132 -15.16 0.28 -0.52
N LYS A 133 -15.18 -0.48 0.55
CA LYS A 133 -14.21 -0.28 1.65
C LYS A 133 -12.82 -0.71 1.25
N MET A 134 -11.82 -0.02 1.77
CA MET A 134 -10.44 -0.46 1.68
C MET A 134 -10.27 -1.72 2.54
N ILE A 135 -9.35 -2.57 2.11
CA ILE A 135 -8.99 -3.79 2.84
C ILE A 135 -7.61 -3.59 3.41
N THR A 136 -7.42 -3.88 4.69
CA THR A 136 -6.13 -3.62 5.33
C THR A 136 -5.71 -4.80 6.19
N GLY A 137 -4.41 -4.89 6.42
CA GLY A 137 -3.85 -5.86 7.33
C GLY A 137 -2.48 -5.42 7.80
N GLY A 138 -2.14 -5.78 9.02
CA GLY A 138 -0.82 -5.52 9.56
C GLY A 138 -0.03 -6.82 9.63
N PHE A 139 1.23 -6.78 9.22
CA PHE A 139 2.05 -7.98 9.09
C PHE A 139 3.38 -7.79 9.77
N HIS A 140 3.82 -8.81 10.47
CA HIS A 140 5.13 -8.83 11.12
C HIS A 140 6.10 -9.63 10.27
N ARG A 141 7.32 -9.11 10.13
CA ARG A 141 8.36 -9.87 9.44
C ARG A 141 8.69 -11.11 10.26
N LEU A 142 8.76 -12.26 9.59
CA LEU A 142 9.17 -13.52 10.21
C LEU A 142 10.59 -13.85 9.79
N GLY A 143 11.32 -14.38 10.74
CA GLY A 143 12.69 -14.80 10.49
C GLY A 143 13.64 -13.63 10.38
N GLY A 144 14.86 -13.91 10.24
CA GLY A 144 15.85 -12.88 10.27
C GLY A 144 16.58 -12.60 9.02
#